data_1880b85152c0864403155925ac516141
#
_entry.id   1880b85152c0864403155925ac516141
#
_cell.length_a   1.000
_cell.length_b   1.000
_cell.length_c   1.000
_cell.angle_alpha   90.00
_cell.angle_beta   90.00
_cell.angle_gamma   90.00
#
_symmetry.space_group_name_H-M   'P 1'
#
loop_
_entity.id
_entity.type
_entity.pdbx_description
1 polymer ?
#
loop_
_entity_poly.entity_id
_entity_poly.type
_entity_poly.pdbx_seq_one_letter_code
_entity_poly.pdbx_strand_id
1 'polypeptide(L)'
;MRKLKLQVSISVDGRIAGPNNEMNWLICEDDCMKYIDNIAESVDTILMGRKMVDVFISHGSSRMNKSDDPWNAFAKKMIEIPKIVFTKTLTKSNWINTEIAKGDLKDEITKLKSKGGKDMLVYGGASFDSYLIKEKLIDEFYLLVNPLVLGDRKTIFKDLKEIQKLSLVESKLFDCGLVLLHYEVKKN
;
A
#
# COMPACT_ATOMS: atom_id res chain seq x y z
N MET A 1 -6.40 1.39 -19.16
CA MET A 1 -6.89 2.02 -17.91
C MET A 1 -5.89 1.64 -16.82
N ARG A 2 -5.43 2.59 -16.01
CA ARG A 2 -4.44 2.36 -14.94
C ARG A 2 -5.05 1.46 -13.87
N LYS A 3 -4.28 0.50 -13.37
CA LYS A 3 -4.70 -0.36 -12.26
C LYS A 3 -4.39 0.31 -10.92
N LEU A 4 -5.18 0.02 -9.91
CA LEU A 4 -4.93 0.39 -8.52
C LEU A 4 -4.43 -0.86 -7.78
N LYS A 5 -3.16 -0.86 -7.41
CA LYS A 5 -2.46 -1.93 -6.73
C LYS A 5 -2.43 -1.65 -5.23
N LEU A 6 -2.84 -2.60 -4.42
CA LEU A 6 -2.69 -2.56 -2.96
C LEU A 6 -1.55 -3.48 -2.55
N GLN A 7 -0.45 -2.91 -2.07
CA GLN A 7 0.64 -3.67 -1.45
C GLN A 7 0.55 -3.49 0.06
N VAL A 8 0.47 -4.60 0.79
CA VAL A 8 0.34 -4.59 2.24
C VAL A 8 0.98 -5.80 2.89
N SER A 9 1.71 -5.57 3.98
CA SER A 9 2.21 -6.64 4.86
C SER A 9 1.14 -7.01 5.88
N ILE A 10 0.86 -8.31 5.97
CA ILE A 10 -0.15 -8.87 6.88
C ILE A 10 0.43 -10.06 7.65
N SER A 11 -0.17 -10.38 8.79
CA SER A 11 0.05 -11.66 9.49
C SER A 11 -0.74 -12.79 8.81
N VAL A 12 -0.49 -14.04 9.19
CA VAL A 12 -1.24 -15.22 8.69
C VAL A 12 -2.75 -15.09 8.93
N ASP A 13 -3.16 -14.45 10.02
CA ASP A 13 -4.57 -14.16 10.35
C ASP A 13 -5.09 -12.81 9.80
N GLY A 14 -4.37 -12.21 8.82
CA GLY A 14 -4.82 -11.03 8.07
C GLY A 14 -4.80 -9.71 8.84
N ARG A 15 -3.91 -9.56 9.81
CA ARG A 15 -3.74 -8.32 10.60
C ARG A 15 -2.59 -7.49 10.08
N ILE A 16 -2.66 -6.18 10.26
CA ILE A 16 -1.71 -5.22 9.70
C ILE A 16 -0.91 -4.44 10.76
N ALA A 17 -1.20 -4.62 12.03
CA ALA A 17 -0.49 -3.95 13.11
C ALA A 17 -0.69 -4.70 14.43
N GLY A 18 0.25 -4.59 15.35
CA GLY A 18 0.15 -5.06 16.72
C GLY A 18 -0.79 -4.22 17.60
N PRO A 19 -0.89 -4.52 18.91
CA PRO A 19 -1.85 -3.87 19.82
C PRO A 19 -1.72 -2.35 19.91
N ASN A 20 -0.48 -1.83 19.88
CA ASN A 20 -0.17 -0.40 19.96
C ASN A 20 0.13 0.22 18.58
N ASN A 21 -0.31 -0.41 17.51
CA ASN A 21 0.00 -0.09 16.10
C ASN A 21 1.48 -0.29 15.72
N GLU A 22 2.22 -1.05 16.49
CA GLU A 22 3.60 -1.41 16.17
C GLU A 22 3.65 -2.32 14.94
N MET A 23 4.75 -2.19 14.20
CA MET A 23 5.05 -2.94 12.98
C MET A 23 6.45 -3.58 13.05
N ASN A 24 7.01 -3.76 14.25
CA ASN A 24 8.32 -4.35 14.48
C ASN A 24 8.40 -5.87 14.21
N TRP A 25 7.26 -6.47 13.88
CA TRP A 25 7.12 -7.86 13.46
C TRP A 25 7.30 -8.06 11.96
N LEU A 26 7.40 -6.99 11.19
CA LEU A 26 7.59 -7.08 9.75
C LEU A 26 8.97 -7.65 9.43
N ILE A 27 8.98 -8.65 8.54
CA ILE A 27 10.19 -9.24 8.00
C ILE A 27 10.25 -8.88 6.52
N CYS A 28 11.41 -8.44 6.04
CA CYS A 28 11.69 -8.28 4.61
C CYS A 28 13.20 -8.20 4.40
N GLU A 29 13.72 -9.19 3.73
CA GLU A 29 15.12 -9.30 3.34
C GLU A 29 15.33 -8.86 1.88
N ASP A 30 16.55 -8.97 1.38
CA ASP A 30 16.97 -8.41 0.09
C ASP A 30 16.14 -8.88 -1.10
N ASP A 31 15.75 -10.15 -1.14
CA ASP A 31 14.95 -10.72 -2.23
C ASP A 31 13.50 -10.23 -2.22
N CYS A 32 12.93 -10.07 -1.01
CA CYS A 32 11.63 -9.43 -0.79
C CYS A 32 11.69 -7.96 -1.21
N MET A 33 12.78 -7.24 -0.84
CA MET A 33 12.98 -5.85 -1.20
C MET A 33 13.03 -5.64 -2.70
N LYS A 34 13.77 -6.47 -3.42
CA LYS A 34 13.84 -6.42 -4.90
C LYS A 34 12.46 -6.57 -5.51
N TYR A 35 11.61 -7.45 -4.95
CA TYR A 35 10.25 -7.63 -5.43
C TYR A 35 9.39 -6.38 -5.20
N ILE A 36 9.45 -5.80 -4.01
CA ILE A 36 8.72 -4.57 -3.67
C ILE A 36 9.20 -3.40 -4.54
N ASP A 37 10.49 -3.31 -4.81
CA ASP A 37 11.07 -2.28 -5.68
C ASP A 37 10.54 -2.40 -7.13
N ASN A 38 10.40 -3.61 -7.66
CA ASN A 38 9.78 -3.85 -8.97
C ASN A 38 8.31 -3.39 -9.01
N ILE A 39 7.55 -3.58 -7.92
CA ILE A 39 6.20 -3.04 -7.82
C ILE A 39 6.25 -1.50 -7.89
N ALA A 40 7.16 -0.87 -7.14
CA ALA A 40 7.33 0.59 -7.15
C ALA A 40 7.72 1.14 -8.53
N GLU A 41 8.52 0.42 -9.32
CA GLU A 41 8.88 0.80 -10.70
C GLU A 41 7.70 0.74 -11.67
N SER A 42 6.71 -0.10 -11.38
CA SER A 42 5.52 -0.28 -12.23
C SER A 42 4.48 0.82 -12.06
N VAL A 43 4.67 1.75 -11.11
CA VAL A 43 3.71 2.80 -10.76
C VAL A 43 4.30 4.20 -10.93
N ASP A 44 3.45 5.20 -11.06
CA ASP A 44 3.85 6.61 -11.12
C ASP A 44 3.08 7.50 -10.13
N THR A 45 2.21 6.92 -9.33
CA THR A 45 1.39 7.66 -8.36
C THR A 45 1.13 6.80 -7.13
N ILE A 46 1.29 7.38 -5.95
CA ILE A 46 0.97 6.74 -4.67
C ILE A 46 -0.30 7.38 -4.09
N LEU A 47 -1.27 6.56 -3.71
CA LEU A 47 -2.48 6.99 -3.02
C LEU A 47 -2.39 6.63 -1.54
N MET A 48 -2.73 7.56 -0.66
CA MET A 48 -2.72 7.29 0.79
C MET A 48 -3.75 8.09 1.58
N GLY A 49 -4.15 7.53 2.71
CA GLY A 49 -4.98 8.23 3.69
C GLY A 49 -4.13 9.18 4.54
N ARG A 50 -4.75 10.29 5.00
CA ARG A 50 -4.09 11.37 5.77
C ARG A 50 -3.18 10.88 6.89
N LYS A 51 -3.65 9.89 7.68
CA LYS A 51 -2.91 9.41 8.86
C LYS A 51 -1.59 8.70 8.53
N MET A 52 -1.44 8.22 7.29
CA MET A 52 -0.24 7.51 6.86
C MET A 52 0.86 8.44 6.37
N VAL A 53 0.51 9.63 5.92
CA VAL A 53 1.46 10.53 5.24
C VAL A 53 2.64 10.94 6.11
N ASP A 54 2.37 11.37 7.35
CA ASP A 54 3.45 11.82 8.26
C ASP A 54 4.43 10.68 8.56
N VAL A 55 3.90 9.48 8.79
CA VAL A 55 4.72 8.27 9.03
C VAL A 55 5.53 7.93 7.78
N PHE A 56 4.90 7.92 6.62
CA PHE A 56 5.54 7.61 5.35
C PHE A 56 6.68 8.58 5.01
N ILE A 57 6.42 9.90 5.09
CA ILE A 57 7.43 10.92 4.78
C ILE A 57 8.56 10.90 5.81
N SER A 58 8.25 10.79 7.09
CA SER A 58 9.26 10.73 8.16
C SER A 58 10.19 9.52 8.01
N HIS A 59 9.63 8.32 7.80
CA HIS A 59 10.42 7.11 7.59
C HIS A 59 11.25 7.17 6.31
N GLY A 60 10.65 7.60 5.19
CA GLY A 60 11.34 7.75 3.92
C GLY A 60 12.50 8.73 4.03
N SER A 61 12.26 9.93 4.58
CA SER A 61 13.30 10.95 4.76
C SER A 61 14.42 10.49 5.69
N SER A 62 14.10 9.77 6.76
CA SER A 62 15.11 9.22 7.67
C SER A 62 16.04 8.22 6.98
N ARG A 63 15.49 7.33 6.12
CA ARG A 63 16.27 6.32 5.39
C ARG A 63 17.05 6.92 4.22
N MET A 64 16.46 7.83 3.45
CA MET A 64 17.14 8.45 2.31
C MET A 64 18.35 9.30 2.71
N ASN A 65 18.45 9.73 3.96
CA ASN A 65 19.58 10.50 4.49
C ASN A 65 20.70 9.60 5.07
N LYS A 66 20.55 8.28 5.06
CA LYS A 66 21.55 7.31 5.52
C LYS A 66 22.09 6.54 4.33
N SER A 67 23.30 6.85 3.90
CA SER A 67 23.91 6.22 2.70
C SER A 67 24.17 4.72 2.86
N ASP A 68 24.30 4.22 4.08
CA ASP A 68 24.53 2.83 4.47
C ASP A 68 23.24 2.04 4.75
N ASP A 69 22.08 2.70 4.72
CA ASP A 69 20.78 2.02 4.87
C ASP A 69 20.47 1.23 3.57
N PRO A 70 20.28 -0.10 3.63
CA PRO A 70 19.99 -0.92 2.45
C PRO A 70 18.70 -0.51 1.73
N TRP A 71 17.82 0.21 2.42
CA TRP A 71 16.56 0.74 1.87
C TRP A 71 16.68 2.18 1.32
N ASN A 72 17.88 2.74 1.30
CA ASN A 72 18.09 4.15 0.89
C ASN A 72 17.55 4.45 -0.51
N ALA A 73 17.94 3.64 -1.50
CA ALA A 73 17.52 3.83 -2.90
C ALA A 73 16.00 3.70 -3.05
N PHE A 74 15.39 2.69 -2.42
CA PHE A 74 13.96 2.51 -2.41
C PHE A 74 13.23 3.69 -1.74
N ALA A 75 13.73 4.15 -0.58
CA ALA A 75 13.15 5.28 0.13
C ALA A 75 13.17 6.56 -0.71
N LYS A 76 14.28 6.85 -1.43
CA LYS A 76 14.38 7.96 -2.38
C LYS A 76 13.31 7.87 -3.46
N LYS A 77 13.23 6.71 -4.15
CA LYS A 77 12.23 6.44 -5.17
C LYS A 77 10.81 6.69 -4.65
N MET A 78 10.46 6.16 -3.50
CA MET A 78 9.12 6.31 -2.90
C MET A 78 8.81 7.77 -2.51
N ILE A 79 9.79 8.55 -2.07
CA ILE A 79 9.60 9.97 -1.78
C ILE A 79 9.45 10.79 -3.06
N GLU A 80 10.10 10.41 -4.14
CA GLU A 80 10.04 11.11 -5.44
C GLU A 80 8.73 10.87 -6.20
N ILE A 81 8.14 9.67 -6.09
CA ILE A 81 6.87 9.37 -6.76
C ILE A 81 5.78 10.35 -6.28
N PRO A 82 5.01 10.98 -7.20
CA PRO A 82 3.87 11.82 -6.86
C PRO A 82 2.85 11.13 -5.97
N LYS A 83 2.36 11.85 -4.97
CA LYS A 83 1.40 11.33 -3.98
C LYS A 83 0.08 12.08 -4.02
N ILE A 84 -1.02 11.36 -3.88
CA ILE A 84 -2.35 11.93 -3.72
C ILE A 84 -2.91 11.49 -2.36
N VAL A 85 -3.19 12.48 -1.51
CA VAL A 85 -3.68 12.24 -0.15
C VAL A 85 -5.18 12.51 -0.07
N PHE A 86 -5.89 11.52 0.41
CA PHE A 86 -7.32 11.62 0.67
C PHE A 86 -7.55 12.03 2.13
N THR A 87 -8.21 13.20 2.30
CA THR A 87 -8.47 13.80 3.60
C THR A 87 -9.74 14.63 3.59
N LYS A 88 -10.41 14.71 4.74
CA LYS A 88 -11.58 15.58 4.95
C LYS A 88 -11.23 16.89 5.67
N THR A 89 -9.98 17.03 6.12
CA THR A 89 -9.60 18.13 7.03
C THR A 89 -8.55 19.07 6.46
N LEU A 90 -7.79 18.62 5.44
CA LEU A 90 -6.72 19.43 4.85
C LEU A 90 -7.12 19.94 3.47
N THR A 91 -6.80 21.20 3.21
CA THR A 91 -7.02 21.87 1.91
C THR A 91 -5.74 22.05 1.11
N LYS A 92 -4.59 21.97 1.78
CA LYS A 92 -3.25 22.12 1.18
C LYS A 92 -2.29 21.07 1.75
N SER A 93 -1.33 20.66 0.95
CA SER A 93 -0.23 19.82 1.35
C SER A 93 1.04 20.62 1.58
N ASN A 94 1.77 20.30 2.64
CA ASN A 94 3.13 20.78 2.89
C ASN A 94 4.17 19.66 2.69
N TRP A 95 3.74 18.50 2.22
CA TRP A 95 4.63 17.35 1.95
C TRP A 95 5.16 17.41 0.52
N ILE A 96 6.40 16.94 0.36
CA ILE A 96 7.06 16.87 -0.94
C ILE A 96 6.27 16.01 -1.93
N ASN A 97 6.15 16.48 -3.18
CA ASN A 97 5.46 15.78 -4.28
C ASN A 97 4.08 15.23 -3.87
N THR A 98 3.29 16.03 -3.13
CA THR A 98 2.02 15.56 -2.57
C THR A 98 0.90 16.55 -2.84
N GLU A 99 -0.18 16.05 -3.42
CA GLU A 99 -1.43 16.78 -3.67
C GLU A 99 -2.55 16.28 -2.75
N ILE A 100 -3.52 17.15 -2.46
CA ILE A 100 -4.74 16.78 -1.74
C ILE A 100 -5.86 16.53 -2.75
N ALA A 101 -6.48 15.35 -2.67
CA ALA A 101 -7.67 15.04 -3.44
C ALA A 101 -8.85 15.95 -2.99
N LYS A 102 -9.57 16.52 -3.96
CA LYS A 102 -10.60 17.56 -3.70
C LYS A 102 -12.04 17.07 -3.82
N GLY A 103 -12.26 15.85 -4.27
CA GLY A 103 -13.59 15.31 -4.57
C GLY A 103 -13.97 14.11 -3.70
N ASP A 104 -15.09 13.51 -4.08
CA ASP A 104 -15.46 12.18 -3.56
C ASP A 104 -14.36 11.17 -3.91
N LEU A 105 -14.05 10.29 -2.98
CA LEU A 105 -12.94 9.36 -3.11
C LEU A 105 -13.11 8.42 -4.31
N LYS A 106 -14.31 7.90 -4.52
CA LYS A 106 -14.60 6.98 -5.62
C LYS A 106 -14.49 7.66 -6.98
N ASP A 107 -15.02 8.89 -7.07
CA ASP A 107 -14.96 9.69 -8.30
C ASP A 107 -13.52 10.07 -8.64
N GLU A 108 -12.73 10.50 -7.65
CA GLU A 108 -11.32 10.85 -7.85
C GLU A 108 -10.50 9.63 -8.32
N ILE A 109 -10.68 8.46 -7.71
CA ILE A 109 -10.00 7.25 -8.16
C ILE A 109 -10.43 6.83 -9.56
N THR A 110 -11.72 6.93 -9.89
CA THR A 110 -12.22 6.63 -11.23
C THR A 110 -11.60 7.57 -12.28
N LYS A 111 -11.52 8.87 -11.99
CA LYS A 111 -10.83 9.85 -12.85
C LYS A 111 -9.34 9.54 -13.01
N LEU A 112 -8.66 9.16 -11.91
CA LEU A 112 -7.25 8.79 -11.96
C LEU A 112 -7.00 7.54 -12.81
N LYS A 113 -7.87 6.53 -12.69
CA LYS A 113 -7.80 5.31 -13.51
C LYS A 113 -7.99 5.58 -14.99
N SER A 114 -8.78 6.59 -15.37
CA SER A 114 -9.03 6.96 -16.78
C SER A 114 -7.92 7.79 -17.43
N LYS A 115 -7.01 8.39 -16.62
CA LYS A 115 -5.86 9.15 -17.13
C LYS A 115 -4.81 8.23 -17.74
N GLY A 116 -3.97 8.78 -18.62
CA GLY A 116 -2.74 8.13 -19.08
C GLY A 116 -1.69 8.02 -17.95
N GLY A 117 -0.77 7.08 -18.09
CA GLY A 117 0.31 6.87 -17.13
C GLY A 117 0.49 5.40 -16.76
N LYS A 118 1.43 5.14 -15.83
CA LYS A 118 1.61 3.83 -15.21
C LYS A 118 0.49 3.54 -14.21
N ASP A 119 0.54 2.38 -13.57
CA ASP A 119 -0.39 2.02 -12.50
C ASP A 119 -0.22 2.89 -11.25
N MET A 120 -1.11 2.73 -10.29
CA MET A 120 -1.12 3.47 -9.03
C MET A 120 -0.94 2.49 -7.87
N LEU A 121 -0.21 2.91 -6.82
CA LEU A 121 0.02 2.13 -5.61
C LEU A 121 -0.75 2.72 -4.45
N VAL A 122 -1.50 1.90 -3.73
CA VAL A 122 -2.04 2.26 -2.42
C VAL A 122 -1.00 1.96 -1.36
N TYR A 123 -0.62 2.97 -0.59
CA TYR A 123 0.34 2.83 0.50
C TYR A 123 -0.29 3.22 1.85
N GLY A 124 -1.41 2.61 2.14
CA GLY A 124 -1.99 2.54 3.46
C GLY A 124 -2.74 3.75 4.02
N GLY A 125 -3.05 3.47 5.11
CA GLY A 125 -3.76 3.49 6.33
C GLY A 125 -4.97 2.55 6.34
N ALA A 126 -5.08 1.75 7.39
CA ALA A 126 -6.08 0.68 7.53
C ALA A 126 -7.51 1.07 7.11
N SER A 127 -7.96 2.26 7.52
CA SER A 127 -9.32 2.72 7.20
C SER A 127 -9.46 3.14 5.74
N PHE A 128 -8.39 3.64 5.12
CA PHE A 128 -8.37 4.00 3.71
C PHE A 128 -8.39 2.74 2.85
N ASP A 129 -7.53 1.78 3.15
CA ASP A 129 -7.47 0.49 2.46
C ASP A 129 -8.80 -0.27 2.58
N SER A 130 -9.37 -0.33 3.80
CA SER A 130 -10.66 -0.96 4.04
C SER A 130 -11.79 -0.33 3.23
N TYR A 131 -11.80 1.00 3.09
CA TYR A 131 -12.77 1.68 2.26
C TYR A 131 -12.59 1.34 0.77
N LEU A 132 -11.35 1.36 0.26
CA LEU A 132 -11.07 1.01 -1.14
C LEU A 132 -11.48 -0.42 -1.48
N ILE A 133 -11.23 -1.36 -0.58
CA ILE A 133 -11.63 -2.77 -0.72
C ILE A 133 -13.16 -2.88 -0.73
N LYS A 134 -13.82 -2.26 0.23
CA LYS A 134 -15.30 -2.25 0.34
C LYS A 134 -15.96 -1.73 -0.94
N GLU A 135 -15.44 -0.64 -1.50
CA GLU A 135 -15.97 -0.02 -2.72
C GLU A 135 -15.47 -0.71 -4.01
N LYS A 136 -14.76 -1.83 -3.90
CA LYS A 136 -14.24 -2.63 -5.03
C LYS A 136 -13.37 -1.80 -5.98
N LEU A 137 -12.58 -0.87 -5.43
CA LEU A 137 -11.72 0.03 -6.19
C LEU A 137 -10.32 -0.53 -6.45
N ILE A 138 -9.89 -1.54 -5.68
CA ILE A 138 -8.62 -2.23 -5.86
C ILE A 138 -8.72 -3.20 -7.05
N ASP A 139 -7.73 -3.19 -7.92
CA ASP A 139 -7.62 -4.11 -9.06
C ASP A 139 -6.71 -5.29 -8.77
N GLU A 140 -5.60 -5.04 -8.04
CA GLU A 140 -4.59 -6.04 -7.68
C GLU A 140 -4.22 -5.96 -6.20
N PHE A 141 -4.03 -7.12 -5.59
CA PHE A 141 -3.58 -7.27 -4.21
C PHE A 141 -2.22 -7.95 -4.17
N TYR A 142 -1.25 -7.30 -3.55
CA TYR A 142 0.07 -7.84 -3.23
C TYR A 142 0.15 -8.02 -1.71
N LEU A 143 -0.20 -9.20 -1.23
CA LEU A 143 -0.24 -9.52 0.20
C LEU A 143 1.08 -10.17 0.62
N LEU A 144 1.86 -9.47 1.43
CA LEU A 144 3.09 -9.96 2.02
C LEU A 144 2.76 -10.60 3.37
N VAL A 145 2.53 -11.92 3.34
CA VAL A 145 2.10 -12.69 4.51
C VAL A 145 3.30 -13.05 5.36
N ASN A 146 3.42 -12.42 6.52
CA ASN A 146 4.47 -12.68 7.49
C ASN A 146 4.15 -13.93 8.34
N PRO A 147 5.15 -14.76 8.69
CA PRO A 147 4.96 -16.06 9.35
C PRO A 147 4.66 -15.94 10.85
N LEU A 148 3.59 -15.22 11.21
CA LEU A 148 3.15 -15.01 12.58
C LEU A 148 1.64 -14.76 12.66
N VAL A 149 1.08 -14.87 13.86
CA VAL A 149 -0.34 -14.61 14.16
C VAL A 149 -0.42 -13.48 15.19
N LEU A 150 -1.29 -12.49 14.97
CA LEU A 150 -1.45 -11.32 15.83
C LEU A 150 -2.75 -11.33 16.67
N GLY A 151 -3.73 -12.17 16.34
CA GLY A 151 -4.99 -12.27 17.04
C GLY A 151 -5.96 -11.11 16.74
N ASP A 152 -6.75 -10.67 17.72
CA ASP A 152 -7.74 -9.61 17.52
C ASP A 152 -7.10 -8.23 17.38
N ARG A 153 -6.72 -7.88 16.18
CA ARG A 153 -6.04 -6.65 15.79
C ARG A 153 -6.65 -6.04 14.54
N LYS A 154 -6.10 -4.91 14.08
CA LYS A 154 -6.56 -4.22 12.88
C LYS A 154 -6.42 -5.07 11.62
N THR A 155 -7.46 -5.08 10.82
CA THR A 155 -7.47 -5.67 9.47
C THR A 155 -8.00 -4.66 8.45
N ILE A 156 -7.60 -4.82 7.21
CA ILE A 156 -8.12 -4.03 6.07
C ILE A 156 -9.42 -4.61 5.50
N PHE A 157 -9.83 -5.80 5.91
CA PHE A 157 -10.98 -6.52 5.35
C PHE A 157 -12.28 -6.39 6.19
N LYS A 158 -12.26 -5.64 7.29
CA LYS A 158 -13.35 -5.56 8.28
C LYS A 158 -14.68 -5.03 7.74
N ASP A 159 -14.64 -4.13 6.75
CA ASP A 159 -15.81 -3.42 6.25
C ASP A 159 -16.42 -4.08 4.99
N LEU A 160 -15.84 -5.18 4.53
CA LEU A 160 -16.33 -5.93 3.37
C LEU A 160 -17.63 -6.65 3.70
N LYS A 161 -18.72 -6.31 3.00
CA LYS A 161 -20.07 -6.89 3.23
C LYS A 161 -20.38 -8.04 2.28
N GLU A 162 -19.73 -8.10 1.14
CA GLU A 162 -19.97 -9.09 0.10
C GLU A 162 -18.68 -9.81 -0.25
N ILE A 163 -18.79 -11.07 -0.63
CA ILE A 163 -17.64 -11.85 -1.12
C ILE A 163 -17.06 -11.16 -2.36
N GLN A 164 -15.77 -10.90 -2.33
CA GLN A 164 -15.00 -10.47 -3.51
C GLN A 164 -14.11 -11.63 -3.96
N LYS A 165 -14.37 -12.14 -5.15
CA LYS A 165 -13.60 -13.25 -5.72
C LYS A 165 -12.29 -12.73 -6.32
N LEU A 166 -11.21 -13.45 -6.06
CA LEU A 166 -9.87 -13.14 -6.54
C LEU A 166 -9.34 -14.29 -7.40
N SER A 167 -8.46 -13.99 -8.34
CA SER A 167 -7.67 -14.96 -9.09
C SER A 167 -6.22 -14.86 -8.67
N LEU A 168 -5.62 -15.95 -8.25
CA LEU A 168 -4.19 -16.00 -7.95
C LEU A 168 -3.41 -15.83 -9.26
N VAL A 169 -2.51 -14.86 -9.27
CA VAL A 169 -1.57 -14.57 -10.37
C VAL A 169 -0.21 -15.19 -10.06
N GLU A 170 0.28 -14.98 -8.84
CA GLU A 170 1.58 -15.46 -8.38
C GLU A 170 1.55 -15.76 -6.89
N SER A 171 2.29 -16.78 -6.48
CA SER A 171 2.70 -17.00 -5.09
C SER A 171 4.20 -17.21 -5.03
N LYS A 172 4.88 -16.53 -4.09
CA LYS A 172 6.33 -16.61 -3.95
C LYS A 172 6.70 -16.73 -2.47
N LEU A 173 7.49 -17.76 -2.15
CA LEU A 173 8.15 -17.90 -0.86
C LEU A 173 9.49 -17.17 -0.90
N PHE A 174 9.79 -16.39 0.12
CA PHE A 174 11.07 -15.72 0.34
C PHE A 174 11.88 -16.47 1.41
N ASP A 175 13.21 -16.34 1.38
CA ASP A 175 14.11 -17.08 2.29
C ASP A 175 13.85 -16.78 3.76
N CYS A 176 13.38 -15.59 4.09
CA CYS A 176 12.95 -15.21 5.46
C CYS A 176 11.62 -15.85 5.92
N GLY A 177 10.98 -16.68 5.11
CA GLY A 177 9.71 -17.33 5.44
C GLY A 177 8.47 -16.49 5.13
N LEU A 178 8.62 -15.28 4.60
CA LEU A 178 7.53 -14.45 4.12
C LEU A 178 6.95 -15.06 2.82
N VAL A 179 5.63 -15.02 2.66
CA VAL A 179 4.95 -15.46 1.45
C VAL A 179 4.28 -14.27 0.77
N LEU A 180 4.61 -14.02 -0.48
CA LEU A 180 3.84 -13.11 -1.32
C LEU A 180 2.67 -13.87 -1.96
N LEU A 181 1.50 -13.26 -1.90
CA LEU A 181 0.33 -13.66 -2.68
C LEU A 181 -0.09 -12.48 -3.55
N HIS A 182 0.04 -12.62 -4.86
CA HIS A 182 -0.46 -11.64 -5.84
C HIS A 182 -1.77 -12.13 -6.42
N TYR A 183 -2.81 -11.34 -6.24
CA TYR A 183 -4.15 -11.61 -6.77
C TYR A 183 -4.65 -10.47 -7.65
N GLU A 184 -5.41 -10.82 -8.68
CA GLU A 184 -6.28 -9.91 -9.42
C GLU A 184 -7.74 -10.09 -9.01
N VAL A 185 -8.50 -8.99 -8.99
CA VAL A 185 -9.94 -9.04 -8.75
C VAL A 185 -10.63 -9.63 -9.97
N LYS A 186 -11.44 -10.69 -9.77
CA LYS A 186 -12.27 -11.25 -10.84
C LYS A 186 -13.33 -10.23 -11.27
N LYS A 187 -13.32 -9.87 -12.53
CA LYS A 187 -14.44 -9.14 -13.14
C LYS A 187 -15.58 -10.12 -13.35
N ASN A 188 -16.75 -9.83 -12.79
CA ASN A 188 -17.97 -10.58 -13.05
C ASN A 188 -18.40 -10.37 -14.49
#